data_a2a09ca74555a338faed0dbba7c33a21
#
_entry.id   a2a09ca74555a338faed0dbba7c33a21
#
_cell.length_a   1.000
_cell.length_b   1.000
_cell.length_c   1.000
_cell.angle_alpha   90.00
_cell.angle_beta   90.00
_cell.angle_gamma   90.00
#
_symmetry.space_group_name_H-M   'P 1'
#
loop_
_entity.id
_entity.type
_entity.pdbx_description
1 polymer ?
#
loop_
_entity_poly.entity_id
_entity_poly.type
_entity_poly.pdbx_seq_one_letter_code
_entity_poly.pdbx_strand_id
1 'polypeptide(L)'
;FSGAISLSGVLNIAKSAAEVTWDRDFTLIWGEDYKSALPGSEDDLFYLTDNIKGEKPRIFISCGDCDFMLGQNRDFHEHIKDAGFDFRYEEHPGNHNWMYWAEHIAEGLDFILGR
;
A
#
# COMPACT_ATOMS: atom_id res chain seq x y z
N PHE A 1 -3.68 -1.30 15.47
CA PHE A 1 -2.47 -0.53 15.12
C PHE A 1 -2.80 0.95 15.09
N SER A 2 -1.91 1.79 15.66
CA SER A 2 -2.03 3.25 15.64
C SER A 2 -1.42 3.88 14.38
N GLY A 3 -0.59 3.17 13.65
CA GLY A 3 0.02 3.65 12.43
C GLY A 3 0.57 2.54 11.54
N ALA A 4 0.72 2.84 10.26
CA ALA A 4 1.28 1.96 9.24
C ALA A 4 2.20 2.74 8.30
N ILE A 5 3.29 2.10 7.89
CA ILE A 5 4.25 2.65 6.91
C ILE A 5 4.27 1.71 5.70
N SER A 6 4.10 2.27 4.52
CA SER A 6 4.26 1.57 3.24
C SER A 6 5.40 2.21 2.44
N LEU A 7 6.41 1.44 2.12
CA LEU A 7 7.50 1.82 1.23
C LEU A 7 7.39 0.97 -0.03
N SER A 8 6.98 1.57 -1.14
CA SER A 8 6.76 0.88 -2.42
C SER A 8 5.79 -0.31 -2.35
N GLY A 9 4.75 -0.21 -1.54
CA GLY A 9 3.84 -1.33 -1.27
C GLY A 9 2.98 -1.73 -2.46
N VAL A 10 2.57 -3.01 -2.48
CA VAL A 10 1.50 -3.52 -3.34
C VAL A 10 0.17 -3.13 -2.72
N LEU A 11 -0.26 -1.90 -2.93
CA LEU A 11 -1.42 -1.32 -2.25
C LEU A 11 -2.76 -1.59 -2.95
N ASN A 12 -2.72 -2.06 -4.20
CA ASN A 12 -3.90 -2.48 -4.94
C ASN A 12 -3.81 -3.96 -5.31
N ILE A 13 -4.11 -4.81 -4.33
CA ILE A 13 -3.99 -6.26 -4.50
C ILE A 13 -4.94 -6.81 -5.58
N ALA A 14 -6.11 -6.22 -5.73
CA ALA A 14 -7.08 -6.62 -6.76
C ALA A 14 -6.54 -6.38 -8.18
N LYS A 15 -5.83 -5.24 -8.38
CA LYS A 15 -5.16 -4.95 -9.66
C LYS A 15 -4.00 -5.91 -9.90
N SER A 16 -3.17 -6.17 -8.89
CA SER A 16 -2.06 -7.12 -9.00
C SER A 16 -2.55 -8.55 -9.24
N ALA A 17 -3.68 -8.94 -8.67
CA ALA A 17 -4.30 -10.24 -8.90
C ALA A 17 -4.74 -10.46 -10.37
N ALA A 18 -5.01 -9.39 -11.09
CA ALA A 18 -5.33 -9.45 -12.52
C ALA A 18 -4.10 -9.63 -13.41
N GLU A 19 -2.89 -9.41 -12.89
CA GLU A 19 -1.63 -9.50 -13.64
C GLU A 19 -1.07 -10.92 -13.57
N VAL A 20 -0.67 -11.47 -14.74
CA VAL A 20 -0.12 -12.84 -14.85
C VAL A 20 1.22 -13.00 -14.12
N THR A 21 1.96 -11.91 -13.95
CA THR A 21 3.30 -11.90 -13.32
C THR A 21 3.33 -12.54 -11.93
N TRP A 22 2.26 -12.40 -11.16
CA TRP A 22 2.16 -12.87 -9.78
C TRP A 22 1.34 -14.15 -9.61
N ASP A 23 0.88 -14.75 -10.71
CA ASP A 23 -0.06 -15.87 -10.71
C ASP A 23 0.38 -17.04 -9.82
N ARG A 24 1.66 -17.45 -9.90
CA ARG A 24 2.21 -18.52 -9.07
C ARG A 24 2.20 -18.18 -7.59
N ASP A 25 2.70 -16.99 -7.24
CA ASP A 25 2.84 -16.61 -5.83
C ASP A 25 1.46 -16.39 -5.20
N PHE A 26 0.55 -15.76 -5.92
CA PHE A 26 -0.81 -15.54 -5.46
C PHE A 26 -1.59 -16.84 -5.32
N THR A 27 -1.42 -17.78 -6.24
CA THR A 27 -2.02 -19.13 -6.12
C THR A 27 -1.50 -19.84 -4.88
N LEU A 28 -0.22 -19.75 -4.54
CA LEU A 28 0.36 -20.37 -3.36
C LEU A 28 -0.12 -19.73 -2.04
N ILE A 29 -0.40 -18.43 -2.05
CA ILE A 29 -0.82 -17.69 -0.84
C ILE A 29 -2.32 -17.81 -0.62
N TRP A 30 -3.15 -17.64 -1.64
CA TRP A 30 -4.61 -17.50 -1.55
C TRP A 30 -5.41 -18.60 -2.25
N GLY A 31 -4.73 -19.54 -2.94
CA GLY A 31 -5.39 -20.60 -3.69
C GLY A 31 -5.71 -20.23 -5.15
N GLU A 32 -6.24 -21.19 -5.90
CA GLU A 32 -6.51 -21.05 -7.32
C GLU A 32 -7.58 -19.98 -7.65
N ASP A 33 -8.49 -19.73 -6.71
CA ASP A 33 -9.59 -18.78 -6.87
C ASP A 33 -9.22 -17.34 -6.47
N TYR A 34 -7.94 -17.03 -6.21
CA TYR A 34 -7.50 -15.74 -5.68
C TYR A 34 -7.99 -14.53 -6.50
N LYS A 35 -8.11 -14.66 -7.81
CA LYS A 35 -8.56 -13.56 -8.69
C LYS A 35 -9.97 -13.08 -8.37
N SER A 36 -10.83 -13.99 -7.94
CA SER A 36 -12.20 -13.67 -7.51
C SER A 36 -12.33 -13.48 -6.00
N ALA A 37 -11.45 -14.09 -5.21
CA ALA A 37 -11.51 -14.05 -3.75
C ALA A 37 -10.91 -12.78 -3.13
N LEU A 38 -9.84 -12.22 -3.74
CA LEU A 38 -9.14 -11.07 -3.19
C LEU A 38 -9.91 -9.75 -3.26
N PRO A 39 -10.55 -9.36 -4.38
CA PRO A 39 -11.29 -8.11 -4.42
C PRO A 39 -12.44 -8.08 -3.41
N GLY A 40 -12.44 -7.08 -2.54
CA GLY A 40 -13.44 -6.94 -1.48
C GLY A 40 -13.24 -7.86 -0.26
N SER A 41 -12.10 -8.50 -0.15
CA SER A 41 -11.73 -9.32 1.01
C SER A 41 -11.01 -8.53 2.11
N GLU A 42 -10.70 -9.20 3.21
CA GLU A 42 -9.88 -8.65 4.31
C GLU A 42 -8.41 -8.40 3.93
N ASP A 43 -7.97 -8.87 2.76
CA ASP A 43 -6.64 -8.63 2.20
C ASP A 43 -6.62 -7.46 1.19
N ASP A 44 -7.78 -6.89 0.87
CA ASP A 44 -7.93 -5.76 -0.04
C ASP A 44 -7.95 -4.44 0.73
N LEU A 45 -6.87 -3.65 0.63
CA LEU A 45 -6.74 -2.38 1.34
C LEU A 45 -7.79 -1.34 0.93
N PHE A 46 -8.25 -1.34 -0.31
CA PHE A 46 -9.34 -0.45 -0.76
C PHE A 46 -10.63 -0.78 -0.02
N TYR A 47 -10.96 -2.07 0.06
CA TYR A 47 -12.12 -2.53 0.83
C TYR A 47 -11.97 -2.21 2.33
N LEU A 48 -10.82 -2.49 2.92
CA LEU A 48 -10.57 -2.24 4.34
C LEU A 48 -10.68 -0.76 4.70
N THR A 49 -10.13 0.12 3.88
CA THR A 49 -10.18 1.58 4.14
C THR A 49 -11.60 2.15 4.00
N ASP A 50 -12.43 1.58 3.12
CA ASP A 50 -13.82 1.97 2.96
C ASP A 50 -14.72 1.46 4.09
N ASN A 51 -14.34 0.34 4.73
CA ASN A 51 -15.16 -0.36 5.71
C ASN A 51 -14.60 -0.31 7.14
N ILE A 52 -13.57 0.47 7.40
CA ILE A 52 -12.96 0.58 8.72
C ILE A 52 -13.96 1.13 9.75
N LYS A 53 -14.05 0.45 10.89
CA LYS A 53 -14.85 0.85 12.05
C LYS A 53 -13.92 1.24 13.19
N GLY A 54 -14.19 2.39 13.83
CA GLY A 54 -13.40 2.89 14.95
C GLY A 54 -12.27 3.82 14.52
N GLU A 55 -11.19 3.85 15.31
CA GLU A 55 -10.06 4.74 15.05
C GLU A 55 -9.30 4.34 13.80
N LYS A 56 -9.02 5.34 12.96
CA LYS A 56 -8.23 5.16 11.75
C LYS A 56 -6.74 5.29 12.10
N PRO A 57 -5.89 4.38 11.59
CA PRO A 57 -4.45 4.50 11.81
C PRO A 57 -3.89 5.71 11.05
N ARG A 58 -2.77 6.25 11.52
CA ARG A 58 -1.93 7.14 10.71
C ARG A 58 -1.26 6.33 9.62
N ILE A 59 -1.19 6.86 8.41
CA ILE A 59 -0.64 6.15 7.25
C ILE A 59 0.47 6.97 6.61
N PHE A 60 1.67 6.40 6.53
CA PHE A 60 2.77 6.97 5.75
C PHE A 60 3.01 6.10 4.52
N ILE A 61 3.04 6.73 3.35
CA ILE A 61 3.27 6.07 2.07
C ILE A 61 4.40 6.80 1.35
N SER A 62 5.42 6.07 0.92
CA SER A 62 6.49 6.61 0.09
C SER A 62 6.83 5.64 -1.05
N CYS A 63 7.00 6.18 -2.26
CA CYS A 63 7.33 5.39 -3.45
C CYS A 63 8.31 6.15 -4.35
N GLY A 64 9.28 5.44 -4.91
CA GLY A 64 10.21 6.01 -5.88
C GLY A 64 9.52 6.39 -7.19
N ASP A 65 9.94 7.48 -7.81
CA ASP A 65 9.36 7.97 -9.08
C ASP A 65 9.68 7.08 -10.28
N CYS A 66 10.67 6.19 -10.16
CA CYS A 66 11.02 5.16 -11.14
C CYS A 66 10.60 3.74 -10.70
N ASP A 67 9.79 3.62 -9.65
CA ASP A 67 9.31 2.34 -9.12
C ASP A 67 8.14 1.81 -9.95
N PHE A 68 8.14 0.52 -10.27
CA PHE A 68 7.04 -0.13 -10.99
C PHE A 68 5.72 -0.18 -10.20
N MET A 69 5.77 0.02 -8.87
CA MET A 69 4.60 0.13 -8.00
C MET A 69 4.04 1.55 -7.91
N LEU A 70 4.64 2.55 -8.56
CA LEU A 70 4.23 3.95 -8.45
C LEU A 70 2.74 4.16 -8.80
N GLY A 71 2.26 3.51 -9.86
CA GLY A 71 0.86 3.61 -10.26
C GLY A 71 -0.10 3.16 -9.16
N GLN A 72 0.17 2.02 -8.51
CA GLN A 72 -0.66 1.51 -7.41
C GLN A 72 -0.60 2.40 -6.17
N ASN A 73 0.55 2.97 -5.87
CA ASN A 73 0.71 3.90 -4.75
C ASN A 73 -0.07 5.20 -4.98
N ARG A 74 -0.05 5.73 -6.20
CA ARG A 74 -0.88 6.88 -6.59
C ARG A 74 -2.37 6.58 -6.54
N ASP A 75 -2.80 5.43 -7.05
CA ASP A 75 -4.20 4.99 -7.00
C ASP A 75 -4.71 4.91 -5.56
N PHE A 76 -3.92 4.34 -4.65
CA PHE A 76 -4.30 4.24 -3.25
C PHE A 76 -4.31 5.60 -2.55
N HIS A 77 -3.34 6.47 -2.82
CA HIS A 77 -3.34 7.86 -2.33
C HIS A 77 -4.63 8.59 -2.74
N GLU A 78 -5.01 8.54 -4.01
CA GLU A 78 -6.26 9.13 -4.50
C GLU A 78 -7.49 8.56 -3.79
N HIS A 79 -7.48 7.25 -3.52
CA HIS A 79 -8.57 6.57 -2.83
C HIS A 79 -8.76 7.04 -1.38
N ILE A 80 -7.67 7.24 -0.63
CA ILE A 80 -7.76 7.58 0.80
C ILE A 80 -7.74 9.07 1.11
N LYS A 81 -7.41 9.95 0.15
CA LYS A 81 -7.19 11.38 0.41
C LYS A 81 -8.38 12.11 1.06
N ASP A 82 -9.60 11.70 0.73
CA ASP A 82 -10.85 12.28 1.27
C ASP A 82 -11.55 11.34 2.27
N ALA A 83 -10.90 10.23 2.66
CA ALA A 83 -11.49 9.22 3.54
C ALA A 83 -11.30 9.51 5.04
N GLY A 84 -10.70 10.64 5.42
CA GLY A 84 -10.53 11.07 6.81
C GLY A 84 -9.40 10.35 7.56
N PHE A 85 -8.41 9.83 6.85
CA PHE A 85 -7.17 9.33 7.45
C PHE A 85 -6.21 10.48 7.74
N ASP A 86 -5.45 10.39 8.83
CA ASP A 86 -4.23 11.18 9.02
C ASP A 86 -3.11 10.48 8.24
N PHE A 87 -2.79 11.00 7.06
CA PHE A 87 -1.81 10.36 6.19
C PHE A 87 -0.82 11.34 5.59
N ARG A 88 0.34 10.81 5.19
CA ARG A 88 1.37 11.51 4.42
C ARG A 88 1.77 10.63 3.25
N TYR A 89 1.74 11.21 2.04
CA TYR A 89 2.15 10.56 0.81
C TYR A 89 3.33 11.31 0.19
N GLU A 90 4.37 10.58 -0.19
CA GLU A 90 5.59 11.15 -0.76
C GLU A 90 6.07 10.35 -1.95
N GLU A 91 6.59 11.06 -2.94
CA GLU A 91 7.34 10.51 -4.06
C GLU A 91 8.72 11.17 -4.08
N HIS A 92 9.76 10.36 -4.21
CA HIS A 92 11.14 10.82 -4.31
C HIS A 92 11.85 10.15 -5.48
N PRO A 93 12.95 10.71 -6.01
CA PRO A 93 13.76 10.03 -7.01
C PRO A 93 14.24 8.67 -6.50
N GLY A 94 13.95 7.59 -7.23
CA GLY A 94 14.40 6.27 -6.86
C GLY A 94 13.58 5.13 -7.45
N ASN A 95 14.02 3.92 -7.13
CA ASN A 95 13.50 2.67 -7.66
C ASN A 95 13.00 1.75 -6.55
N HIS A 96 12.46 0.59 -6.93
CA HIS A 96 12.02 -0.47 -6.03
C HIS A 96 13.21 -1.24 -5.45
N ASN A 97 13.89 -0.67 -4.44
CA ASN A 97 15.09 -1.28 -3.86
C ASN A 97 15.35 -0.84 -2.41
N TRP A 98 16.21 -1.60 -1.75
CA TRP A 98 16.59 -1.38 -0.36
C TRP A 98 17.24 -0.02 -0.10
N MET A 99 17.92 0.58 -1.06
CA MET A 99 18.54 1.90 -0.91
C MET A 99 17.46 2.96 -0.70
N TYR A 100 16.42 2.95 -1.53
CA TYR A 100 15.28 3.84 -1.38
C TYR A 100 14.58 3.66 -0.02
N TRP A 101 14.30 2.41 0.34
CA TRP A 101 13.57 2.12 1.59
C TRP A 101 14.37 2.48 2.85
N ALA A 102 15.68 2.22 2.86
CA ALA A 102 16.56 2.61 3.96
C ALA A 102 16.66 4.13 4.14
N GLU A 103 16.61 4.87 3.04
CA GLU A 103 16.68 6.34 3.03
C GLU A 103 15.41 6.98 3.59
N HIS A 104 14.21 6.40 3.31
CA HIS A 104 12.93 7.02 3.62
C HIS A 104 12.19 6.41 4.84
N ILE A 105 12.67 5.32 5.43
CA ILE A 105 12.01 4.70 6.59
C ILE A 105 11.97 5.62 7.81
N ALA A 106 13.02 6.44 8.01
CA ALA A 106 13.10 7.34 9.17
C ALA A 106 11.98 8.40 9.15
N GLU A 107 11.68 8.95 7.98
CA GLU A 107 10.59 9.93 7.79
C GLU A 107 9.23 9.31 8.13
N GLY A 108 9.00 8.06 7.72
CA GLY A 108 7.80 7.31 8.08
C GLY A 108 7.68 7.09 9.57
N LEU A 109 8.77 6.70 10.24
CA LEU A 109 8.80 6.51 11.69
C LEU A 109 8.53 7.82 12.43
N ASP A 110 9.11 8.93 12.01
CA ASP A 110 8.89 10.23 12.63
C ASP A 110 7.44 10.69 12.48
N PHE A 111 6.85 10.49 11.29
CA PHE A 111 5.43 10.79 11.09
C PHE A 111 4.51 9.95 11.98
N ILE A 112 4.70 8.62 12.03
CA ILE A 112 3.86 7.72 12.83
C ILE A 112 3.99 8.01 14.33
N LEU A 113 5.20 8.31 14.80
CA LEU A 113 5.48 8.59 16.21
C LEU A 113 5.20 10.05 16.62
N GLY A 114 4.85 10.92 15.68
CA GLY A 114 4.59 12.33 15.94
C GLY A 114 5.84 13.12 16.31
N ARG A 115 6.95 12.75 15.71
CA ARG A 115 8.26 13.42 15.95
C ARG A 115 8.64 14.31 14.78
#